data_9a40ea8f80a727b9152ac155e023bfc8
#
_entry.id   9a40ea8f80a727b9152ac155e023bfc8
#
_cell.length_a   1.000
_cell.length_b   1.000
_cell.length_c   1.000
_cell.angle_alpha   90.00
_cell.angle_beta   90.00
_cell.angle_gamma   90.00
#
_symmetry.space_group_name_H-M   'P 1'
#
loop_
_entity.id
_entity.type
_entity.pdbx_description
1 polymer ?
#
loop_
_entity_poly.entity_id
_entity_poly.type
_entity_poly.pdbx_seq_one_letter_code
_entity_poly.pdbx_strand_id
1 'polypeptide(L)'
;VPPAFAADAIMEAADAGIEVIITITEGIPVADMIIASDYIKNKPCRLVGPNCPGVITPGEAKVGIMPGFVFKKGTVGIVSKSGTLTYEAADQVVKQGLGITTAIGIGGDPIIGTTTKEAVELLINDPETECVVMIGEIGGQLEGDAAKWYKNSGSKKPVIGFIAGETAPAGRTMGHAGAIVGGSDDTAQAKKQIMRECGIHVVESPAEIGKKVAEVLSK
;
A
#
# COMPACT_ATOMS: atom_id res chain seq x y z
N VAL A 1 0.46 19.97 6.74
CA VAL A 1 -0.63 20.87 7.19
C VAL A 1 -1.52 20.11 8.18
N PRO A 2 -2.21 20.81 9.11
CA PRO A 2 -3.17 20.19 10.00
C PRO A 2 -4.38 19.58 9.25
N PRO A 3 -5.08 18.58 9.82
CA PRO A 3 -6.16 17.88 9.14
C PRO A 3 -7.26 18.77 8.55
N ALA A 4 -7.63 19.84 9.26
CA ALA A 4 -8.66 20.78 8.83
C ALA A 4 -8.32 21.56 7.54
N PHE A 5 -7.06 21.58 7.14
CA PHE A 5 -6.59 22.32 5.95
C PHE A 5 -5.99 21.40 4.88
N ALA A 6 -5.97 20.10 5.13
CA ALA A 6 -5.27 19.16 4.25
C ALA A 6 -6.00 18.97 2.91
N ALA A 7 -7.32 18.94 2.91
CA ALA A 7 -8.11 18.84 1.67
C ALA A 7 -7.89 20.07 0.76
N ASP A 8 -7.91 21.28 1.33
CA ASP A 8 -7.62 22.50 0.59
C ASP A 8 -6.20 22.50 0.02
N ALA A 9 -5.20 22.03 0.80
CA ALA A 9 -3.82 21.94 0.35
C ALA A 9 -3.64 20.91 -0.79
N ILE A 10 -4.40 19.80 -0.79
CA ILE A 10 -4.41 18.83 -1.90
C ILE A 10 -4.94 19.51 -3.18
N MET A 11 -6.05 20.21 -3.09
CA MET A 11 -6.65 20.89 -4.23
C MET A 11 -5.75 22.02 -4.77
N GLU A 12 -5.14 22.80 -3.88
CA GLU A 12 -4.19 23.85 -4.24
C GLU A 12 -2.94 23.27 -4.96
N ALA A 13 -2.38 22.19 -4.45
CA ALA A 13 -1.25 21.52 -5.09
C ALA A 13 -1.60 21.01 -6.49
N ALA A 14 -2.80 20.45 -6.66
CA ALA A 14 -3.29 20.00 -7.96
C ALA A 14 -3.49 21.15 -8.95
N ASP A 15 -3.98 22.32 -8.48
CA ASP A 15 -4.12 23.52 -9.29
C ASP A 15 -2.78 24.15 -9.67
N ALA A 16 -1.78 24.03 -8.80
CA ALA A 16 -0.42 24.44 -9.08
C ALA A 16 0.32 23.50 -10.06
N GLY A 17 -0.33 22.44 -10.54
CA GLY A 17 0.25 21.49 -11.52
C GLY A 17 1.23 20.49 -10.90
N ILE A 18 1.16 20.25 -9.60
CA ILE A 18 1.96 19.21 -8.93
C ILE A 18 1.47 17.83 -9.37
N GLU A 19 2.32 17.06 -10.03
CA GLU A 19 1.96 15.76 -10.60
C GLU A 19 1.82 14.65 -9.55
N VAL A 20 2.61 14.69 -8.46
CA VAL A 20 2.56 13.71 -7.36
C VAL A 20 2.38 14.42 -6.03
N ILE A 21 1.25 14.17 -5.40
CA ILE A 21 0.87 14.77 -4.12
C ILE A 21 0.90 13.68 -3.06
N ILE A 22 1.71 13.88 -2.02
CA ILE A 22 1.82 12.94 -0.90
C ILE A 22 1.18 13.56 0.33
N THR A 23 0.12 12.96 0.85
CA THR A 23 -0.60 13.44 2.02
C THR A 23 -0.35 12.52 3.22
N ILE A 24 0.55 12.95 4.12
CA ILE A 24 0.91 12.19 5.33
C ILE A 24 -0.15 12.37 6.42
N THR A 25 -0.85 13.49 6.40
CA THR A 25 -1.81 13.90 7.43
C THR A 25 -2.84 12.80 7.73
N GLU A 26 -2.96 12.49 9.00
CA GLU A 26 -4.00 11.63 9.57
C GLU A 26 -5.16 12.48 10.12
N GLY A 27 -6.38 11.92 10.14
CA GLY A 27 -7.55 12.54 10.75
C GLY A 27 -8.22 13.62 9.89
N ILE A 28 -8.02 13.60 8.59
CA ILE A 28 -8.77 14.46 7.67
C ILE A 28 -10.24 14.01 7.67
N PRO A 29 -11.21 14.92 7.82
CA PRO A 29 -12.61 14.54 7.74
C PRO A 29 -12.96 13.84 6.43
N VAL A 30 -13.71 12.75 6.51
CA VAL A 30 -14.09 11.95 5.32
C VAL A 30 -14.83 12.81 4.29
N ALA A 31 -15.71 13.72 4.75
CA ALA A 31 -16.43 14.65 3.86
C ALA A 31 -15.47 15.54 3.06
N ASP A 32 -14.42 16.04 3.69
CA ASP A 32 -13.43 16.89 3.02
C ASP A 32 -12.60 16.09 2.01
N MET A 33 -12.26 14.85 2.34
CA MET A 33 -11.56 13.95 1.41
C MET A 33 -12.42 13.55 0.21
N ILE A 34 -13.73 13.40 0.38
CA ILE A 34 -14.66 13.17 -0.75
C ILE A 34 -14.61 14.36 -1.71
N ILE A 35 -14.67 15.59 -1.19
CA ILE A 35 -14.59 16.82 -1.99
C ILE A 35 -13.24 16.91 -2.71
N ALA A 36 -12.13 16.75 -1.99
CA ALA A 36 -10.80 16.80 -2.59
C ALA A 36 -10.60 15.72 -3.67
N SER A 37 -11.04 14.48 -3.40
CA SER A 37 -10.92 13.36 -4.33
C SER A 37 -11.73 13.60 -5.64
N ASP A 38 -12.95 14.12 -5.54
CA ASP A 38 -13.76 14.48 -6.71
C ASP A 38 -13.13 15.66 -7.49
N TYR A 39 -12.61 16.65 -6.77
CA TYR A 39 -11.95 17.81 -7.36
C TYR A 39 -10.72 17.45 -8.22
N ILE A 40 -9.87 16.52 -7.72
CA ILE A 40 -8.64 16.13 -8.42
C ILE A 40 -8.85 15.03 -9.47
N LYS A 41 -10.03 14.40 -9.52
CA LYS A 41 -10.34 13.23 -10.35
C LYS A 41 -9.95 13.36 -11.82
N ASN A 42 -10.09 14.55 -12.40
CA ASN A 42 -9.78 14.83 -13.80
C ASN A 42 -8.50 15.68 -13.97
N LYS A 43 -7.71 15.85 -12.92
CA LYS A 43 -6.45 16.60 -12.97
C LYS A 43 -5.27 15.65 -13.25
N PRO A 44 -4.22 16.13 -13.91
CA PRO A 44 -3.04 15.32 -14.22
C PRO A 44 -2.14 15.18 -12.99
N CYS A 45 -2.71 14.71 -11.87
CA CYS A 45 -1.96 14.48 -10.64
C CYS A 45 -2.32 13.12 -10.04
N ARG A 46 -1.40 12.56 -9.27
CA ARG A 46 -1.59 11.35 -8.48
C ARG A 46 -1.49 11.69 -7.00
N LEU A 47 -2.54 11.41 -6.26
CA LEU A 47 -2.56 11.51 -4.80
C LEU A 47 -2.15 10.18 -4.17
N VAL A 48 -1.23 10.21 -3.23
CA VAL A 48 -0.85 9.09 -2.34
C VAL A 48 -1.20 9.47 -0.90
N GLY A 49 -1.91 8.62 -0.20
CA GLY A 49 -2.52 8.92 1.09
C GLY A 49 -3.97 9.39 0.93
N PRO A 50 -4.58 9.98 1.97
CA PRO A 50 -3.97 10.45 3.23
C PRO A 50 -3.57 9.35 4.21
N ASN A 51 -3.09 9.77 5.39
CA ASN A 51 -2.64 8.90 6.48
C ASN A 51 -1.61 7.85 5.99
N CYS A 52 -0.57 8.31 5.34
CA CYS A 52 0.43 7.46 4.69
C CYS A 52 1.87 7.88 5.06
N PRO A 53 2.84 6.97 4.99
CA PRO A 53 4.24 7.30 5.23
C PRO A 53 4.95 7.92 4.01
N GLY A 54 4.30 7.94 2.85
CA GLY A 54 4.86 8.44 1.59
C GLY A 54 5.40 7.36 0.67
N VAL A 55 6.39 7.72 -0.12
CA VAL A 55 7.04 6.88 -1.15
C VAL A 55 8.55 6.99 -1.03
N ILE A 56 9.26 5.89 -1.23
CA ILE A 56 10.72 5.86 -1.31
C ILE A 56 11.19 4.94 -2.44
N THR A 57 12.09 5.44 -3.28
CA THR A 57 12.93 4.68 -4.21
C THR A 57 14.36 4.79 -3.71
N PRO A 58 14.91 3.74 -3.05
CA PRO A 58 16.18 3.83 -2.34
C PRO A 58 17.34 4.23 -3.25
N GLY A 59 18.09 5.24 -2.83
CA GLY A 59 19.21 5.80 -3.61
C GLY A 59 18.81 6.84 -4.66
N GLU A 60 17.53 7.09 -4.86
CA GLU A 60 17.02 8.02 -5.88
C GLU A 60 16.14 9.13 -5.27
N ALA A 61 15.01 8.75 -4.64
CA ALA A 61 14.07 9.73 -4.12
C ALA A 61 13.34 9.23 -2.87
N LYS A 62 13.03 10.17 -1.99
CA LYS A 62 12.11 9.96 -0.86
C LYS A 62 11.21 11.18 -0.71
N VAL A 63 9.89 10.93 -0.74
CA VAL A 63 8.87 11.94 -0.42
C VAL A 63 8.00 11.39 0.70
N GLY A 64 8.09 12.00 1.86
CA GLY A 64 7.41 11.55 3.08
C GLY A 64 8.36 11.27 4.24
N ILE A 65 7.90 10.43 5.18
CA ILE A 65 8.54 10.20 6.48
C ILE A 65 9.20 8.82 6.63
N MET A 66 9.24 8.01 5.57
CA MET A 66 9.87 6.69 5.63
C MET A 66 11.33 6.77 6.10
N PRO A 67 11.77 5.92 7.07
CA PRO A 67 13.13 5.92 7.58
C PRO A 67 14.09 5.31 6.55
N GLY A 68 14.80 6.15 5.79
CA GLY A 68 15.62 5.71 4.65
C GLY A 68 16.68 4.65 4.99
N PHE A 69 17.12 4.57 6.26
CA PHE A 69 18.16 3.64 6.68
C PHE A 69 17.72 2.15 6.68
N VAL A 70 16.41 1.85 6.67
CA VAL A 70 15.91 0.47 6.56
C VAL A 70 15.78 -0.01 5.11
N PHE A 71 15.96 0.89 4.15
CA PHE A 71 15.80 0.59 2.72
C PHE A 71 17.15 0.54 2.02
N LYS A 72 17.36 -0.49 1.20
CA LYS A 72 18.48 -0.59 0.27
C LYS A 72 17.95 -0.79 -1.14
N LYS A 73 18.64 -0.27 -2.15
CA LYS A 73 18.29 -0.48 -3.56
C LYS A 73 18.33 -1.96 -3.91
N GLY A 74 17.34 -2.43 -4.65
CA GLY A 74 17.20 -3.81 -5.11
C GLY A 74 16.01 -3.99 -6.02
N THR A 75 15.38 -5.17 -6.01
CA THR A 75 14.38 -5.60 -7.01
C THR A 75 12.98 -5.89 -6.42
N VAL A 76 12.73 -5.57 -5.15
CA VAL A 76 11.44 -5.85 -4.52
C VAL A 76 10.62 -4.58 -4.38
N GLY A 77 9.44 -4.55 -4.97
CA GLY A 77 8.45 -3.48 -4.76
C GLY A 77 7.62 -3.74 -3.50
N ILE A 78 7.25 -2.69 -2.76
CA ILE A 78 6.36 -2.82 -1.59
C ILE A 78 5.19 -1.87 -1.76
N VAL A 79 3.97 -2.37 -1.57
CA VAL A 79 2.76 -1.55 -1.36
C VAL A 79 2.12 -1.91 -0.04
N SER A 80 1.77 -0.90 0.75
CA SER A 80 1.25 -1.13 2.10
C SER A 80 0.28 -0.04 2.54
N LYS A 81 -0.76 -0.43 3.25
CA LYS A 81 -1.61 0.50 4.03
C LYS A 81 -0.93 0.95 5.32
N SER A 82 -0.06 0.11 5.88
CA SER A 82 0.61 0.36 7.17
C SER A 82 2.02 0.88 6.98
N GLY A 83 2.34 2.03 7.57
CA GLY A 83 3.71 2.56 7.61
C GLY A 83 4.65 1.60 8.34
N THR A 84 4.30 1.19 9.54
CA THR A 84 5.13 0.30 10.39
C THR A 84 5.44 -1.02 9.71
N LEU A 85 4.43 -1.69 9.13
CA LEU A 85 4.64 -2.95 8.42
C LEU A 85 5.43 -2.78 7.12
N THR A 86 5.39 -1.61 6.49
CA THR A 86 6.27 -1.28 5.36
C THR A 86 7.74 -1.33 5.78
N TYR A 87 8.07 -0.73 6.92
CA TYR A 87 9.44 -0.68 7.44
C TYR A 87 9.92 -2.08 7.87
N GLU A 88 9.05 -2.83 8.53
CA GLU A 88 9.31 -4.21 8.94
C GLU A 88 9.60 -5.11 7.73
N ALA A 89 8.75 -5.05 6.70
CA ALA A 89 8.95 -5.83 5.49
C ALA A 89 10.24 -5.44 4.75
N ALA A 90 10.53 -4.14 4.64
CA ALA A 90 11.75 -3.65 3.99
C ALA A 90 13.00 -4.14 4.73
N ASP A 91 13.03 -4.05 6.06
CA ASP A 91 14.14 -4.53 6.89
C ASP A 91 14.36 -6.04 6.72
N GLN A 92 13.28 -6.83 6.72
CA GLN A 92 13.35 -8.27 6.49
C GLN A 92 13.90 -8.62 5.09
N VAL A 93 13.43 -7.94 4.04
CA VAL A 93 13.92 -8.14 2.67
C VAL A 93 15.42 -7.82 2.59
N VAL A 94 15.85 -6.71 3.20
CA VAL A 94 17.26 -6.30 3.23
C VAL A 94 18.12 -7.31 4.02
N LYS A 95 17.62 -7.87 5.13
CA LYS A 95 18.30 -8.93 5.89
C LYS A 95 18.46 -10.24 5.12
N GLN A 96 17.64 -10.49 4.10
CA GLN A 96 17.82 -11.62 3.18
C GLN A 96 18.88 -11.34 2.07
N GLY A 97 19.58 -10.20 2.12
CA GLY A 97 20.54 -9.80 1.10
C GLY A 97 19.90 -9.22 -0.17
N LEU A 98 18.61 -8.96 -0.13
CA LEU A 98 17.83 -8.35 -1.20
C LEU A 98 17.69 -6.84 -0.96
N GLY A 99 16.90 -6.15 -1.82
CA GLY A 99 16.64 -4.73 -1.67
C GLY A 99 15.33 -4.32 -2.33
N ILE A 100 15.02 -3.05 -2.19
CA ILE A 100 13.74 -2.46 -2.58
C ILE A 100 13.91 -1.62 -3.85
N THR A 101 13.03 -1.80 -4.85
CA THR A 101 12.90 -0.87 -5.98
C THR A 101 12.19 0.39 -5.50
N THR A 102 10.93 0.25 -5.13
CA THR A 102 10.12 1.35 -4.61
C THR A 102 9.17 0.81 -3.54
N ALA A 103 9.03 1.54 -2.44
CA ALA A 103 8.00 1.30 -1.44
C ALA A 103 6.97 2.43 -1.48
N ILE A 104 5.69 2.04 -1.59
CA ILE A 104 4.55 2.94 -1.68
C ILE A 104 3.65 2.69 -0.47
N GLY A 105 3.59 3.65 0.44
CA GLY A 105 2.61 3.66 1.53
C GLY A 105 1.35 4.35 1.06
N ILE A 106 0.25 3.62 0.90
CA ILE A 106 -1.00 4.17 0.34
C ILE A 106 -1.94 4.75 1.39
N GLY A 107 -1.69 4.47 2.68
CA GLY A 107 -2.50 4.94 3.79
C GLY A 107 -3.64 4.01 4.19
N GLY A 108 -4.16 4.24 5.41
CA GLY A 108 -5.20 3.43 6.06
C GLY A 108 -6.57 4.12 6.19
N ASP A 109 -6.77 5.26 5.55
CA ASP A 109 -8.05 5.99 5.58
C ASP A 109 -9.08 5.37 4.60
N PRO A 110 -10.39 5.58 4.84
CA PRO A 110 -11.44 5.05 3.97
C PRO A 110 -11.40 5.63 2.56
N ILE A 111 -10.99 6.89 2.40
CA ILE A 111 -10.85 7.58 1.11
C ILE A 111 -9.39 7.87 0.88
N ILE A 112 -8.79 7.17 -0.06
CA ILE A 112 -7.37 7.31 -0.43
C ILE A 112 -7.24 7.65 -1.92
N GLY A 113 -6.16 8.32 -2.28
CA GLY A 113 -5.91 8.74 -3.66
C GLY A 113 -5.46 7.59 -4.57
N THR A 114 -4.42 6.86 -4.16
CA THR A 114 -3.89 5.70 -4.90
C THR A 114 -4.32 4.41 -4.22
N THR A 115 -5.03 3.56 -4.94
CA THR A 115 -5.52 2.27 -4.45
C THR A 115 -4.42 1.21 -4.41
N THR A 116 -4.65 0.12 -3.66
CA THR A 116 -3.75 -1.05 -3.64
C THR A 116 -3.54 -1.60 -5.06
N LYS A 117 -4.61 -1.71 -5.86
CA LYS A 117 -4.55 -2.17 -7.23
C LYS A 117 -3.62 -1.30 -8.09
N GLU A 118 -3.80 0.02 -8.07
CA GLU A 118 -2.99 0.95 -8.85
C GLU A 118 -1.52 0.90 -8.46
N ALA A 119 -1.22 0.81 -7.15
CA ALA A 119 0.15 0.70 -6.68
C ALA A 119 0.79 -0.65 -7.08
N VAL A 120 0.06 -1.77 -6.97
CA VAL A 120 0.52 -3.08 -7.47
C VAL A 120 0.76 -3.03 -8.98
N GLU A 121 -0.14 -2.41 -9.75
CA GLU A 121 -0.01 -2.26 -11.19
C GLU A 121 1.25 -1.49 -11.57
N LEU A 122 1.55 -0.38 -10.89
CA LEU A 122 2.78 0.39 -11.10
C LEU A 122 4.03 -0.48 -10.86
N LEU A 123 4.08 -1.21 -9.74
CA LEU A 123 5.22 -2.07 -9.39
C LEU A 123 5.36 -3.28 -10.33
N ILE A 124 4.26 -3.89 -10.76
CA ILE A 124 4.28 -5.00 -11.72
C ILE A 124 4.80 -4.54 -13.09
N ASN A 125 4.45 -3.33 -13.51
CA ASN A 125 4.88 -2.77 -14.80
C ASN A 125 6.28 -2.13 -14.75
N ASP A 126 6.83 -1.92 -13.56
CA ASP A 126 8.21 -1.43 -13.40
C ASP A 126 9.23 -2.51 -13.81
N PRO A 127 10.10 -2.25 -14.80
CA PRO A 127 11.07 -3.23 -15.28
C PRO A 127 12.14 -3.62 -14.24
N GLU A 128 12.40 -2.75 -13.26
CA GLU A 128 13.37 -3.04 -12.19
C GLU A 128 12.77 -3.88 -11.06
N THR A 129 11.46 -3.99 -10.97
CA THR A 129 10.78 -4.78 -9.94
C THR A 129 10.63 -6.24 -10.39
N GLU A 130 11.18 -7.18 -9.63
CA GLU A 130 11.08 -8.63 -9.88
C GLU A 130 10.01 -9.31 -9.01
N CYS A 131 9.70 -8.74 -7.86
CA CYS A 131 8.74 -9.28 -6.90
C CYS A 131 7.99 -8.12 -6.21
N VAL A 132 6.72 -8.33 -5.86
CA VAL A 132 5.92 -7.33 -5.14
C VAL A 132 5.46 -7.87 -3.79
N VAL A 133 5.63 -7.10 -2.73
CA VAL A 133 5.03 -7.34 -1.42
C VAL A 133 3.80 -6.45 -1.27
N MET A 134 2.64 -7.05 -1.03
CA MET A 134 1.36 -6.38 -0.82
C MET A 134 0.89 -6.59 0.62
N ILE A 135 0.86 -5.52 1.40
CA ILE A 135 0.44 -5.52 2.80
C ILE A 135 -0.88 -4.79 2.91
N GLY A 136 -1.91 -5.52 3.29
CA GLY A 136 -3.25 -5.02 3.53
C GLY A 136 -3.71 -5.25 4.97
N GLU A 137 -4.97 -5.00 5.18
CA GLU A 137 -5.64 -5.14 6.47
C GLU A 137 -7.11 -5.52 6.28
N ILE A 138 -7.80 -5.82 7.37
CA ILE A 138 -9.25 -6.01 7.37
C ILE A 138 -9.97 -4.76 6.88
N GLY A 139 -11.17 -4.92 6.36
CA GLY A 139 -12.03 -3.84 5.88
C GLY A 139 -11.84 -3.48 4.41
N GLY A 140 -12.92 -3.13 3.75
CA GLY A 140 -12.97 -2.77 2.34
C GLY A 140 -12.54 -3.88 1.37
N GLN A 141 -12.43 -3.55 0.08
CA GLN A 141 -12.20 -4.53 -1.00
C GLN A 141 -10.87 -4.33 -1.75
N LEU A 142 -10.05 -3.35 -1.36
CA LEU A 142 -8.88 -2.91 -2.14
C LEU A 142 -7.87 -4.04 -2.43
N GLU A 143 -7.62 -4.93 -1.48
CA GLU A 143 -6.69 -6.05 -1.66
C GLU A 143 -7.28 -7.15 -2.56
N GLY A 144 -8.61 -7.38 -2.43
CA GLY A 144 -9.34 -8.30 -3.31
C GLY A 144 -9.34 -7.84 -4.76
N ASP A 145 -9.55 -6.55 -4.99
CA ASP A 145 -9.52 -5.94 -6.32
C ASP A 145 -8.12 -5.99 -6.94
N ALA A 146 -7.08 -5.72 -6.12
CA ALA A 146 -5.68 -5.87 -6.55
C ALA A 146 -5.35 -7.32 -6.93
N ALA A 147 -5.79 -8.30 -6.12
CA ALA A 147 -5.57 -9.72 -6.37
C ALA A 147 -6.25 -10.18 -7.68
N LYS A 148 -7.50 -9.80 -7.89
CA LYS A 148 -8.24 -10.11 -9.13
C LYS A 148 -7.57 -9.48 -10.36
N TRP A 149 -7.14 -8.21 -10.24
CA TRP A 149 -6.39 -7.55 -11.30
C TRP A 149 -5.08 -8.30 -11.61
N TYR A 150 -4.30 -8.66 -10.59
CA TYR A 150 -3.04 -9.40 -10.75
C TYR A 150 -3.25 -10.72 -11.50
N LYS A 151 -4.25 -11.51 -11.10
CA LYS A 151 -4.61 -12.76 -11.81
C LYS A 151 -4.89 -12.53 -13.30
N ASN A 152 -5.60 -11.45 -13.62
CA ASN A 152 -6.01 -11.14 -15.00
C ASN A 152 -4.90 -10.46 -15.81
N SER A 153 -3.89 -9.87 -15.17
CA SER A 153 -2.77 -9.19 -15.84
C SER A 153 -1.85 -10.15 -16.61
N GLY A 154 -1.87 -11.44 -16.25
CA GLY A 154 -0.97 -12.45 -16.84
C GLY A 154 0.49 -12.29 -16.42
N SER A 155 0.80 -11.38 -15.49
CA SER A 155 2.16 -11.18 -14.98
C SER A 155 2.73 -12.45 -14.35
N LYS A 156 4.03 -12.67 -14.54
CA LYS A 156 4.80 -13.76 -13.93
C LYS A 156 5.61 -13.31 -12.71
N LYS A 157 5.66 -12.01 -12.44
CA LYS A 157 6.33 -11.49 -11.24
C LYS A 157 5.57 -11.95 -10.01
N PRO A 158 6.19 -12.66 -9.04
CA PRO A 158 5.50 -13.14 -7.86
C PRO A 158 5.03 -11.98 -6.98
N VAL A 159 3.86 -12.17 -6.37
CA VAL A 159 3.32 -11.26 -5.35
C VAL A 159 3.23 -12.01 -4.04
N ILE A 160 3.81 -11.45 -2.97
CA ILE A 160 3.67 -11.92 -1.60
C ILE A 160 2.64 -11.06 -0.91
N GLY A 161 1.67 -11.68 -0.23
CA GLY A 161 0.59 -10.97 0.43
C GLY A 161 0.53 -11.23 1.92
N PHE A 162 0.25 -10.17 2.69
CA PHE A 162 -0.06 -10.24 4.10
C PHE A 162 -1.29 -9.37 4.41
N ILE A 163 -2.18 -9.87 5.26
CA ILE A 163 -3.37 -9.15 5.76
C ILE A 163 -3.32 -9.05 7.27
N ALA A 164 -3.26 -7.83 7.78
CA ALA A 164 -3.31 -7.54 9.21
C ALA A 164 -4.75 -7.58 9.76
N GLY A 165 -4.88 -7.80 11.06
CA GLY A 165 -6.15 -7.69 11.78
C GLY A 165 -6.94 -8.98 11.91
N GLU A 166 -6.33 -10.17 11.73
CA GLU A 166 -7.01 -11.47 11.83
C GLU A 166 -7.71 -11.70 13.18
N THR A 167 -7.16 -11.17 14.26
CA THR A 167 -7.70 -11.28 15.62
C THR A 167 -8.59 -10.09 16.01
N ALA A 168 -8.91 -9.21 15.07
CA ALA A 168 -9.72 -8.03 15.34
C ALA A 168 -11.15 -8.39 15.72
N PRO A 169 -11.70 -7.82 16.80
CA PRO A 169 -13.12 -7.99 17.13
C PRO A 169 -14.00 -7.38 16.03
N ALA A 170 -15.07 -8.08 15.69
CA ALA A 170 -16.05 -7.59 14.70
C ALA A 170 -16.62 -6.20 15.11
N GLY A 171 -16.78 -5.32 14.14
CA GLY A 171 -17.36 -3.99 14.33
C GLY A 171 -16.48 -2.97 15.05
N ARG A 172 -15.18 -3.27 15.27
CA ARG A 172 -14.22 -2.30 15.82
C ARG A 172 -13.17 -1.94 14.79
N THR A 173 -12.79 -0.67 14.76
CA THR A 173 -11.63 -0.20 14.00
C THR A 173 -10.33 -0.63 14.68
N MET A 174 -9.36 -1.06 13.87
CA MET A 174 -8.06 -1.55 14.37
C MET A 174 -6.91 -0.66 13.87
N GLY A 175 -6.70 0.46 14.57
CA GLY A 175 -5.65 1.43 14.26
C GLY A 175 -6.05 2.41 13.16
N HIS A 176 -6.35 1.94 11.96
CA HIS A 176 -6.79 2.76 10.83
C HIS A 176 -8.32 2.88 10.78
N ALA A 177 -8.82 4.05 10.34
CA ALA A 177 -10.26 4.28 10.21
C ALA A 177 -10.93 3.34 9.18
N GLY A 178 -10.18 2.92 8.15
CA GLY A 178 -10.63 1.95 7.15
C GLY A 178 -10.51 0.47 7.58
N ALA A 179 -9.82 0.18 8.69
CA ALA A 179 -9.61 -1.18 9.18
C ALA A 179 -10.77 -1.63 10.09
N ILE A 180 -11.93 -1.83 9.50
CA ILE A 180 -13.16 -2.31 10.17
C ILE A 180 -13.84 -3.36 9.30
N VAL A 181 -14.21 -4.50 9.91
CA VAL A 181 -14.98 -5.53 9.22
C VAL A 181 -16.44 -5.11 9.15
N GLY A 182 -16.93 -4.85 7.94
CA GLY A 182 -18.32 -4.49 7.65
C GLY A 182 -19.14 -5.64 7.09
N GLY A 183 -18.49 -6.70 6.58
CA GLY A 183 -19.15 -7.86 5.97
C GLY A 183 -18.32 -9.14 6.02
N SER A 184 -18.78 -10.18 5.35
CA SER A 184 -18.09 -11.48 5.29
C SER A 184 -16.81 -11.43 4.45
N ASP A 185 -16.79 -10.58 3.44
CA ASP A 185 -15.77 -10.59 2.37
C ASP A 185 -14.57 -9.70 2.68
N ASP A 186 -14.65 -8.87 3.71
CA ASP A 186 -13.60 -7.94 4.13
C ASP A 186 -12.87 -8.36 5.42
N THR A 187 -13.11 -9.59 5.87
CA THR A 187 -12.32 -10.22 6.93
C THR A 187 -10.93 -10.59 6.44
N ALA A 188 -9.96 -10.74 7.36
CA ALA A 188 -8.61 -11.19 6.98
C ALA A 188 -8.63 -12.55 6.28
N GLN A 189 -9.43 -13.49 6.75
CA GLN A 189 -9.57 -14.83 6.19
C GLN A 189 -10.10 -14.79 4.75
N ALA A 190 -11.18 -14.06 4.49
CA ALA A 190 -11.76 -13.94 3.15
C ALA A 190 -10.76 -13.31 2.17
N LYS A 191 -10.09 -12.23 2.57
CA LYS A 191 -9.07 -11.58 1.74
C LYS A 191 -7.88 -12.50 1.44
N LYS A 192 -7.35 -13.21 2.44
CA LYS A 192 -6.28 -14.20 2.27
C LYS A 192 -6.69 -15.30 1.29
N GLN A 193 -7.94 -15.77 1.37
CA GLN A 193 -8.44 -16.78 0.45
C GLN A 193 -8.49 -16.26 -0.99
N ILE A 194 -9.08 -15.08 -1.22
CA ILE A 194 -9.13 -14.44 -2.55
C ILE A 194 -7.72 -14.27 -3.11
N MET A 195 -6.77 -13.83 -2.30
CA MET A 195 -5.38 -13.66 -2.72
C MET A 195 -4.76 -14.98 -3.17
N ARG A 196 -4.95 -16.08 -2.42
CA ARG A 196 -4.47 -17.42 -2.80
C ARG A 196 -5.09 -17.92 -4.11
N GLU A 197 -6.39 -17.74 -4.28
CA GLU A 197 -7.12 -18.11 -5.50
C GLU A 197 -6.68 -17.29 -6.72
N CYS A 198 -6.10 -16.12 -6.48
CA CYS A 198 -5.51 -15.25 -7.50
C CYS A 198 -4.02 -15.51 -7.74
N GLY A 199 -3.40 -16.50 -7.08
CA GLY A 199 -2.01 -16.87 -7.27
C GLY A 199 -1.01 -16.06 -6.46
N ILE A 200 -1.46 -15.31 -5.45
CA ILE A 200 -0.61 -14.57 -4.52
C ILE A 200 -0.09 -15.50 -3.42
N HIS A 201 1.19 -15.40 -3.10
CA HIS A 201 1.83 -16.15 -2.01
C HIS A 201 1.51 -15.51 -0.66
N VAL A 202 0.47 -15.99 0.00
CA VAL A 202 0.04 -15.43 1.30
C VAL A 202 0.88 -15.97 2.44
N VAL A 203 1.40 -15.08 3.30
CA VAL A 203 2.04 -15.43 4.57
C VAL A 203 1.08 -15.18 5.73
N GLU A 204 1.19 -16.00 6.78
CA GLU A 204 0.33 -15.92 7.96
C GLU A 204 0.85 -14.91 8.99
N SER A 205 2.16 -14.76 9.09
CA SER A 205 2.83 -13.81 9.96
C SER A 205 3.58 -12.74 9.16
N PRO A 206 3.55 -11.46 9.58
CA PRO A 206 4.35 -10.44 8.93
C PRO A 206 5.85 -10.73 9.03
N ALA A 207 6.29 -11.49 10.05
CA ALA A 207 7.68 -11.91 10.23
C ALA A 207 8.20 -12.89 9.16
N GLU A 208 7.31 -13.43 8.32
CA GLU A 208 7.66 -14.39 7.26
C GLU A 208 7.87 -13.72 5.90
N ILE A 209 7.55 -12.43 5.77
CA ILE A 209 7.56 -11.72 4.47
C ILE A 209 8.93 -11.82 3.79
N GLY A 210 10.00 -11.43 4.47
CA GLY A 210 11.36 -11.44 3.87
C GLY A 210 11.80 -12.83 3.45
N LYS A 211 11.55 -13.84 4.28
CA LYS A 211 11.87 -15.24 3.95
C LYS A 211 11.09 -15.72 2.73
N LYS A 212 9.80 -15.39 2.64
CA LYS A 212 8.97 -15.78 1.49
C LYS A 212 9.42 -15.10 0.20
N VAL A 213 9.82 -13.83 0.26
CA VAL A 213 10.41 -13.11 -0.88
C VAL A 213 11.67 -13.82 -1.37
N ALA A 214 12.59 -14.15 -0.45
CA ALA A 214 13.82 -14.87 -0.82
C ALA A 214 13.53 -16.25 -1.42
N GLU A 215 12.56 -16.98 -0.89
CA GLU A 215 12.15 -18.31 -1.41
C GLU A 215 11.63 -18.23 -2.86
N VAL A 216 10.80 -17.23 -3.18
CA VAL A 216 10.20 -17.14 -4.52
C VAL A 216 11.16 -16.58 -5.57
N LEU A 217 12.13 -15.75 -5.18
CA LEU A 217 13.16 -15.22 -6.08
C LEU A 217 14.33 -16.19 -6.30
N SER A 218 14.48 -17.21 -5.46
CA SER A 218 15.53 -18.24 -5.64
C SER A 218 15.16 -19.37 -6.58
N LYS A 219 13.94 -19.37 -7.11
CA LYS A 219 13.43 -20.34 -8.09
C LYS A 219 13.57 -19.83 -9.51
#